data_ef5e8f41c5bf7100e45daec1a30031c5
#
_entry.id   ef5e8f41c5bf7100e45daec1a30031c5
#
_cell.length_a   1.000
_cell.length_b   1.000
_cell.length_c   1.000
_cell.angle_alpha   90.00
_cell.angle_beta   90.00
_cell.angle_gamma   90.00
#
_symmetry.space_group_name_H-M   'P 1'
#
loop_
_entity.id
_entity.type
_entity.pdbx_description
1 polymer ?
#
loop_
_entity_poly.entity_id
_entity_poly.type
_entity_poly.pdbx_seq_one_letter_code
_entity_poly.pdbx_strand_id
1 'polypeptide(L)'
;MMRQVRRGPATPPNQGGGYGPGPSAPPYGGGVPHQPSYTDGQGYDDGYDSGYNTGHVYGAPGGGPGGPEGPDGYGRPRPNWRRRIKWTAITVVSVLVVTTIGTYFWADGKLRREVDLSKVIDRPESGDGTNYLIVGSDSREGLSSADKKALHTGSAEGKRTDSMMILHVGSSGDTLISLPRDSDVVIPTYQGSESGKTYQGRGQHMKLNAAYATDGPTLLVRAIEFNTGLHIDHYVEIGFAGFAGIVDAVGGVDITIDKAFKDKYSGADFQAGEQTLNGEEALAFVRTRHAFAASDLQRTKNQQKFLAALAHQVATPGTILNPFKFYPTMGAGLDSLIVDKDMSLWDLGSMFFAMKGVNGGDGTSMNMPISGSTGGNLVWDKAKVKTLVNELNNDEKVTVSGD
;
A
#
# COMPACT_ATOMS: atom_id res chain seq x y z
N MET A 1 -19.92 31.36 -54.09
CA MET A 1 -21.35 31.49 -53.69
C MET A 1 -21.37 31.67 -52.18
N MET A 2 -21.70 32.87 -51.75
CA MET A 2 -21.86 33.26 -50.35
C MET A 2 -23.17 32.70 -49.80
N ARG A 3 -23.15 32.29 -48.54
CA ARG A 3 -24.38 32.33 -47.74
C ARG A 3 -24.04 32.56 -46.27
N GLN A 4 -24.41 33.75 -45.82
CA GLN A 4 -24.46 34.17 -44.42
C GLN A 4 -25.59 33.46 -43.70
N VAL A 5 -25.42 33.14 -42.44
CA VAL A 5 -26.51 32.91 -41.51
C VAL A 5 -26.27 33.50 -40.14
N ARG A 6 -26.94 34.51 -39.86
CA ARG A 6 -27.65 35.07 -38.72
C ARG A 6 -27.27 34.64 -37.31
N ARG A 7 -26.84 35.65 -36.57
CA ARG A 7 -26.91 35.76 -35.10
C ARG A 7 -28.34 35.93 -34.61
N GLY A 8 -28.72 35.22 -33.55
CA GLY A 8 -29.92 35.46 -32.76
C GLY A 8 -29.56 36.09 -31.39
N PRO A 9 -30.47 36.84 -30.77
CA PRO A 9 -30.12 37.89 -29.82
C PRO A 9 -30.03 37.44 -28.36
N ALA A 10 -29.22 38.22 -27.61
CA ALA A 10 -29.10 38.19 -26.18
C ALA A 10 -30.35 38.69 -25.46
N THR A 11 -30.67 38.11 -24.33
CA THR A 11 -31.71 38.59 -23.41
C THR A 11 -31.04 39.25 -22.20
N PRO A 12 -31.54 40.40 -21.73
CA PRO A 12 -30.95 41.17 -20.66
C PRO A 12 -31.40 40.71 -19.25
N PRO A 13 -30.74 41.20 -18.20
CA PRO A 13 -30.97 40.78 -16.82
C PRO A 13 -32.18 41.50 -16.22
N ASN A 14 -32.93 40.80 -15.39
CA ASN A 14 -34.01 41.41 -14.61
C ASN A 14 -33.51 41.78 -13.22
N GLN A 15 -33.85 43.03 -12.85
CA GLN A 15 -33.64 43.65 -11.56
C GLN A 15 -34.80 43.35 -10.62
N GLY A 16 -34.52 43.32 -9.33
CA GLY A 16 -35.40 43.96 -8.41
C GLY A 16 -36.09 43.19 -7.35
N GLY A 17 -35.91 43.66 -6.13
CA GLY A 17 -36.73 43.49 -4.94
C GLY A 17 -35.99 42.73 -3.83
N GLY A 18 -35.58 43.34 -2.83
CA GLY A 18 -36.18 44.26 -1.89
C GLY A 18 -36.80 43.49 -0.74
N TYR A 19 -36.09 43.37 0.33
CA TYR A 19 -36.63 42.75 1.46
C TYR A 19 -36.36 43.40 2.70
N GLY A 20 -37.34 43.51 3.52
CA GLY A 20 -37.33 43.97 4.91
C GLY A 20 -36.75 42.91 5.87
N PRO A 21 -36.23 43.37 7.03
CA PRO A 21 -35.66 42.49 8.05
C PRO A 21 -36.77 41.81 8.85
N GLY A 22 -36.58 40.52 9.14
CA GLY A 22 -37.42 39.71 10.01
C GLY A 22 -37.27 40.09 11.50
N PRO A 23 -38.26 39.79 12.33
CA PRO A 23 -38.35 40.31 13.67
C PRO A 23 -37.40 39.61 14.63
N SER A 24 -36.78 40.44 15.47
CA SER A 24 -35.95 40.06 16.62
C SER A 24 -36.75 39.39 17.73
N ALA A 25 -36.25 38.32 18.28
CA ALA A 25 -36.80 37.63 19.45
C ALA A 25 -36.57 38.48 20.72
N PRO A 26 -37.49 38.50 21.68
CA PRO A 26 -37.35 39.25 22.90
C PRO A 26 -36.46 38.54 23.94
N PRO A 27 -35.79 39.28 24.82
CA PRO A 27 -35.00 38.73 25.92
C PRO A 27 -35.91 38.27 27.06
N TYR A 28 -35.78 37.06 27.49
CA TYR A 28 -36.39 36.55 28.72
C TYR A 28 -35.57 37.01 29.92
N GLY A 29 -36.13 37.96 30.65
CA GLY A 29 -35.75 38.28 32.02
C GLY A 29 -36.52 37.38 32.98
N GLY A 30 -35.81 36.43 33.60
CA GLY A 30 -36.41 35.60 34.62
C GLY A 30 -36.33 36.26 36.02
N GLY A 31 -37.44 36.73 36.51
CA GLY A 31 -37.63 37.12 37.91
C GLY A 31 -37.86 35.91 38.77
N VAL A 32 -37.15 35.86 39.93
CA VAL A 32 -37.32 34.85 40.97
C VAL A 32 -38.58 35.17 41.74
N PRO A 33 -39.51 34.22 42.01
CA PRO A 33 -40.67 34.45 42.86
C PRO A 33 -40.26 34.45 44.32
N HIS A 34 -40.61 35.50 45.07
CA HIS A 34 -40.53 35.61 46.52
C HIS A 34 -41.49 34.59 47.18
N GLN A 35 -40.99 33.88 48.20
CA GLN A 35 -41.83 33.13 49.14
C GLN A 35 -42.51 34.09 50.14
N PRO A 36 -43.79 33.91 50.40
CA PRO A 36 -44.40 34.57 51.56
C PRO A 36 -44.14 33.78 52.82
N SER A 37 -43.72 34.52 53.86
CA SER A 37 -43.66 34.07 55.20
C SER A 37 -45.04 33.95 55.83
N TYR A 38 -45.34 32.80 56.40
CA TYR A 38 -46.52 32.67 57.34
C TYR A 38 -46.02 32.28 58.73
N THR A 39 -46.41 33.12 59.66
CA THR A 39 -46.33 32.95 61.09
C THR A 39 -47.53 32.16 61.61
N ASP A 40 -47.24 31.27 62.56
CA ASP A 40 -48.10 30.74 63.66
C ASP A 40 -49.56 30.41 63.51
N GLY A 41 -49.94 29.22 63.93
CA GLY A 41 -51.29 28.82 64.27
C GLY A 41 -51.49 27.34 64.46
N GLN A 42 -51.28 26.90 65.72
CA GLN A 42 -51.86 25.75 66.40
C GLN A 42 -52.75 24.75 65.67
N GLY A 43 -52.37 23.44 65.79
CA GLY A 43 -53.30 22.43 66.29
C GLY A 43 -54.03 21.57 65.25
N TYR A 44 -53.87 20.38 65.43
CA TYR A 44 -54.66 19.15 65.48
C TYR A 44 -54.04 18.00 64.66
N ASP A 45 -53.87 16.96 65.41
CA ASP A 45 -53.59 15.59 65.13
C ASP A 45 -54.57 15.03 64.09
N ASP A 46 -54.10 14.31 63.10
CA ASP A 46 -54.65 13.05 62.63
C ASP A 46 -53.72 12.41 61.55
N GLY A 47 -53.32 11.17 61.80
CA GLY A 47 -52.37 10.41 61.08
C GLY A 47 -52.83 9.99 59.71
N TYR A 48 -51.91 10.05 58.77
CA TYR A 48 -51.78 9.10 57.65
C TYR A 48 -50.30 8.96 57.30
N ASP A 49 -49.78 7.78 57.64
CA ASP A 49 -48.45 7.33 57.30
C ASP A 49 -48.36 7.07 55.79
N SER A 50 -47.71 7.93 55.04
CA SER A 50 -47.24 7.65 53.64
C SER A 50 -45.73 7.81 53.61
N GLY A 51 -45.07 6.67 53.79
CA GLY A 51 -43.62 6.56 53.81
C GLY A 51 -42.95 7.02 52.54
N TYR A 52 -42.37 8.19 52.57
CA TYR A 52 -41.26 8.55 51.71
C TYR A 52 -40.12 9.10 52.57
N ASN A 53 -39.19 8.22 52.90
CA ASN A 53 -38.02 8.56 53.67
C ASN A 53 -36.95 9.16 52.75
N THR A 54 -36.93 10.50 52.62
CA THR A 54 -35.84 11.27 52.01
C THR A 54 -35.20 12.15 53.09
N GLY A 55 -34.32 11.56 53.87
CA GLY A 55 -33.59 12.31 54.91
C GLY A 55 -32.19 11.75 55.11
N HIS A 56 -31.22 12.27 54.42
CA HIS A 56 -29.84 12.16 54.85
C HIS A 56 -29.60 13.20 55.97
N VAL A 57 -29.61 12.75 57.22
CA VAL A 57 -29.14 13.54 58.30
C VAL A 57 -27.63 13.36 58.50
N TYR A 58 -26.88 14.42 58.26
CA TYR A 58 -25.47 14.48 58.64
C TYR A 58 -25.39 14.59 60.16
N GLY A 59 -25.07 13.49 60.83
CA GLY A 59 -24.79 13.49 62.23
C GLY A 59 -23.35 13.92 62.48
N ALA A 60 -23.18 14.92 63.35
CA ALA A 60 -21.92 15.34 63.97
C ALA A 60 -21.29 14.24 64.85
N PRO A 61 -19.97 14.19 65.03
CA PRO A 61 -19.33 13.19 65.90
C PRO A 61 -19.47 13.53 67.39
N GLY A 62 -20.29 12.76 68.07
CA GLY A 62 -20.37 12.78 69.56
C GLY A 62 -20.19 11.37 70.04
N GLY A 63 -19.08 11.15 70.79
CA GLY A 63 -18.79 9.86 71.41
C GLY A 63 -19.65 9.57 72.60
N GLY A 64 -20.20 8.36 72.71
CA GLY A 64 -20.77 7.75 73.90
C GLY A 64 -20.53 6.24 73.83
N PRO A 65 -20.14 5.60 74.97
CA PRO A 65 -19.84 4.19 75.02
C PRO A 65 -21.10 3.36 75.27
N GLY A 66 -21.25 2.30 74.42
CA GLY A 66 -22.08 1.14 74.78
C GLY A 66 -23.52 1.14 74.32
N GLY A 67 -23.71 0.74 73.00
CA GLY A 67 -24.98 0.19 72.55
C GLY A 67 -24.71 -1.19 71.87
N PRO A 68 -25.68 -2.13 71.96
CA PRO A 68 -25.47 -3.50 71.46
C PRO A 68 -25.22 -3.51 69.95
N GLU A 69 -24.27 -4.32 69.56
CA GLU A 69 -23.94 -4.61 68.13
C GLU A 69 -25.19 -5.08 67.39
N GLY A 70 -25.69 -4.28 66.46
CA GLY A 70 -26.71 -4.67 65.52
C GLY A 70 -26.11 -5.62 64.46
N PRO A 71 -26.91 -6.56 63.94
CA PRO A 71 -26.41 -7.53 62.99
C PRO A 71 -25.90 -6.88 61.71
N ASP A 72 -24.69 -7.22 61.38
CA ASP A 72 -23.86 -7.02 60.20
C ASP A 72 -24.53 -6.32 59.01
N GLY A 73 -24.16 -5.05 58.83
CA GLY A 73 -24.44 -4.33 57.62
C GLY A 73 -23.82 -5.09 56.44
N TYR A 74 -24.67 -5.45 55.47
CA TYR A 74 -24.23 -5.99 54.17
C TYR A 74 -23.33 -4.97 53.46
N GLY A 75 -22.06 -4.96 53.82
CA GLY A 75 -21.04 -4.23 53.10
C GLY A 75 -21.00 -4.72 51.67
N ARG A 76 -21.38 -3.88 50.70
CA ARG A 76 -21.24 -4.21 49.28
C ARG A 76 -19.81 -4.68 49.08
N PRO A 77 -19.61 -5.91 48.52
CA PRO A 77 -18.26 -6.45 48.36
C PRO A 77 -17.45 -5.50 47.51
N ARG A 78 -16.29 -5.07 48.02
CA ARG A 78 -15.37 -4.18 47.31
C ARG A 78 -15.02 -4.85 45.98
N PRO A 79 -15.19 -4.16 44.82
CA PRO A 79 -14.91 -4.76 43.56
C PRO A 79 -13.43 -5.16 43.48
N ASN A 80 -13.18 -6.44 43.20
CA ASN A 80 -11.83 -6.98 43.05
C ASN A 80 -11.19 -6.44 41.76
N TRP A 81 -10.69 -5.19 41.82
CA TRP A 81 -10.06 -4.49 40.70
C TRP A 81 -8.93 -5.31 40.03
N ARG A 82 -8.11 -6.00 40.83
CA ARG A 82 -7.04 -6.88 40.30
C ARG A 82 -7.59 -8.01 39.44
N ARG A 83 -8.70 -8.62 39.82
CA ARG A 83 -9.36 -9.68 39.07
C ARG A 83 -10.01 -9.11 37.80
N ARG A 84 -10.63 -7.94 37.85
CA ARG A 84 -11.22 -7.27 36.69
C ARG A 84 -10.14 -6.89 35.68
N ILE A 85 -9.04 -6.25 36.11
CA ILE A 85 -7.90 -5.89 35.26
C ILE A 85 -7.33 -7.16 34.61
N LYS A 86 -7.11 -8.25 35.38
CA LYS A 86 -6.61 -9.52 34.81
C LYS A 86 -7.53 -10.08 33.73
N TRP A 87 -8.83 -10.13 33.96
CA TRP A 87 -9.79 -10.63 32.98
C TRP A 87 -9.93 -9.71 31.77
N THR A 88 -9.93 -8.39 31.96
CA THR A 88 -9.92 -7.43 30.87
C THR A 88 -8.65 -7.58 30.02
N ALA A 89 -7.48 -7.70 30.65
CA ALA A 89 -6.22 -7.93 29.93
C ALA A 89 -6.26 -9.23 29.11
N ILE A 90 -6.73 -10.34 29.70
CA ILE A 90 -6.89 -11.61 29.00
C ILE A 90 -7.85 -11.47 27.82
N THR A 91 -8.99 -10.80 28.01
CA THR A 91 -9.97 -10.59 26.91
C THR A 91 -9.35 -9.75 25.80
N VAL A 92 -8.66 -8.66 26.11
CA VAL A 92 -7.99 -7.82 25.10
C VAL A 92 -6.95 -8.63 24.33
N VAL A 93 -6.09 -9.38 25.02
CA VAL A 93 -5.08 -10.24 24.38
C VAL A 93 -5.75 -11.29 23.50
N SER A 94 -6.81 -11.96 23.99
CA SER A 94 -7.55 -12.95 23.21
C SER A 94 -8.17 -12.35 21.95
N VAL A 95 -8.78 -11.17 22.04
CA VAL A 95 -9.34 -10.45 20.87
C VAL A 95 -8.23 -10.10 19.89
N LEU A 96 -7.09 -9.59 20.36
CA LEU A 96 -5.94 -9.28 19.49
C LEU A 96 -5.43 -10.53 18.76
N VAL A 97 -5.28 -11.65 19.48
CA VAL A 97 -4.82 -12.92 18.87
C VAL A 97 -5.81 -13.40 17.81
N VAL A 98 -7.10 -13.42 18.12
CA VAL A 98 -8.14 -13.85 17.16
C VAL A 98 -8.18 -12.94 15.93
N THR A 99 -8.08 -11.62 16.16
CA THR A 99 -8.06 -10.65 15.05
C THR A 99 -6.81 -10.83 14.18
N THR A 100 -5.63 -11.03 14.79
CA THR A 100 -4.37 -11.27 14.06
C THR A 100 -4.45 -12.53 13.20
N ILE A 101 -4.93 -13.63 13.79
CA ILE A 101 -5.11 -14.91 13.07
C ILE A 101 -6.12 -14.74 11.93
N GLY A 102 -7.26 -14.13 12.20
CA GLY A 102 -8.29 -13.86 11.19
C GLY A 102 -7.78 -12.99 10.05
N THR A 103 -7.01 -11.93 10.36
CA THR A 103 -6.38 -11.06 9.37
C THR A 103 -5.35 -11.82 8.53
N TYR A 104 -4.55 -12.68 9.16
CA TYR A 104 -3.57 -13.51 8.45
C TYR A 104 -4.25 -14.41 7.40
N PHE A 105 -5.25 -15.20 7.79
CA PHE A 105 -5.95 -16.08 6.85
C PHE A 105 -6.72 -15.33 5.77
N TRP A 106 -7.30 -14.16 6.12
CA TRP A 106 -7.94 -13.29 5.15
C TRP A 106 -6.93 -12.76 4.12
N ALA A 107 -5.77 -12.27 4.57
CA ALA A 107 -4.73 -11.73 3.70
C ALA A 107 -4.09 -12.84 2.84
N ASP A 108 -3.82 -14.02 3.43
CA ASP A 108 -3.27 -15.17 2.70
C ASP A 108 -4.19 -15.65 1.58
N GLY A 109 -5.51 -15.65 1.82
CA GLY A 109 -6.52 -15.99 0.82
C GLY A 109 -6.68 -14.96 -0.31
N LYS A 110 -6.09 -13.74 -0.17
CA LYS A 110 -6.10 -12.68 -1.18
C LYS A 110 -4.95 -12.80 -2.18
N LEU A 111 -3.88 -13.52 -1.85
CA LEU A 111 -2.72 -13.66 -2.73
C LEU A 111 -3.06 -14.49 -3.97
N ARG A 112 -2.77 -13.93 -5.14
CA ARG A 112 -2.92 -14.59 -6.45
C ARG A 112 -1.66 -15.41 -6.76
N ARG A 113 -1.60 -16.65 -6.27
CA ARG A 113 -0.49 -17.59 -6.44
C ARG A 113 -0.57 -18.30 -7.80
N GLU A 114 -0.28 -17.58 -8.88
CA GLU A 114 -0.47 -18.05 -10.24
C GLU A 114 0.80 -18.59 -10.89
N VAL A 115 1.99 -18.19 -10.39
CA VAL A 115 3.28 -18.56 -10.98
C VAL A 115 3.85 -19.80 -10.31
N ASP A 116 4.21 -20.80 -11.10
CA ASP A 116 4.78 -22.06 -10.62
C ASP A 116 6.27 -22.15 -10.97
N LEU A 117 7.12 -21.74 -10.04
CA LEU A 117 8.57 -21.78 -10.23
C LEU A 117 9.15 -23.20 -10.26
N SER A 118 8.41 -24.23 -9.80
CA SER A 118 8.84 -25.63 -9.92
C SER A 118 8.92 -26.11 -11.38
N LYS A 119 8.28 -25.41 -12.31
CA LYS A 119 8.35 -25.67 -13.75
C LYS A 119 9.61 -25.13 -14.41
N VAL A 120 10.38 -24.31 -13.72
CA VAL A 120 11.67 -23.80 -14.20
C VAL A 120 12.68 -24.95 -14.08
N ILE A 121 13.21 -25.41 -15.21
CA ILE A 121 14.18 -26.53 -15.26
C ILE A 121 15.63 -26.03 -15.12
N ASP A 122 16.54 -26.92 -14.71
CA ASP A 122 18.00 -26.66 -14.59
C ASP A 122 18.31 -25.34 -13.87
N ARG A 123 17.68 -25.14 -12.71
CA ARG A 123 17.88 -23.95 -11.89
C ARG A 123 19.28 -24.01 -11.22
N PRO A 124 19.96 -22.86 -11.05
CA PRO A 124 21.16 -22.82 -10.20
C PRO A 124 20.82 -23.19 -8.76
N GLU A 125 21.84 -23.58 -7.98
CA GLU A 125 21.67 -23.78 -6.54
C GLU A 125 21.34 -22.46 -5.86
N SER A 126 20.50 -22.51 -4.82
CA SER A 126 20.18 -21.35 -3.99
C SER A 126 21.42 -20.94 -3.19
N GLY A 127 21.71 -19.64 -3.15
CA GLY A 127 22.73 -19.05 -2.30
C GLY A 127 22.18 -18.69 -0.91
N ASP A 128 22.96 -17.89 -0.18
CA ASP A 128 22.50 -17.27 1.06
C ASP A 128 21.57 -16.08 0.75
N GLY A 129 20.70 -15.73 1.69
CA GLY A 129 19.68 -14.68 1.48
C GLY A 129 18.49 -15.14 0.62
N THR A 130 17.66 -14.20 0.18
CA THR A 130 16.46 -14.46 -0.62
C THR A 130 16.39 -13.52 -1.80
N ASN A 131 16.22 -14.04 -3.01
CA ASN A 131 16.16 -13.27 -4.25
C ASN A 131 14.74 -13.18 -4.79
N TYR A 132 14.18 -11.99 -4.83
CA TYR A 132 12.86 -11.69 -5.38
C TYR A 132 12.99 -11.10 -6.77
N LEU A 133 12.34 -11.69 -7.77
CA LEU A 133 12.18 -11.06 -9.08
C LEU A 133 10.88 -10.27 -9.10
N ILE A 134 11.00 -8.95 -9.15
CA ILE A 134 9.88 -8.00 -9.16
C ILE A 134 9.68 -7.52 -10.59
N VAL A 135 8.47 -7.71 -11.12
CA VAL A 135 8.12 -7.45 -12.51
C VAL A 135 6.95 -6.48 -12.59
N GLY A 136 7.15 -5.38 -13.30
CA GLY A 136 6.08 -4.50 -13.74
C GLY A 136 5.63 -4.88 -15.15
N SER A 137 4.43 -5.44 -15.28
CA SER A 137 3.88 -5.82 -16.57
C SER A 137 2.91 -4.76 -17.12
N ASP A 138 2.81 -4.69 -18.43
CA ASP A 138 1.80 -3.89 -19.11
C ASP A 138 0.46 -4.63 -19.24
N SER A 139 0.23 -5.63 -18.38
CA SER A 139 -1.03 -6.37 -18.33
C SER A 139 -2.20 -5.43 -18.12
N ARG A 140 -3.18 -5.57 -18.99
CA ARG A 140 -4.45 -4.81 -18.98
C ARG A 140 -5.59 -5.68 -18.50
N GLU A 141 -5.27 -6.79 -17.88
CA GLU A 141 -6.24 -7.69 -17.27
C GLU A 141 -7.03 -6.96 -16.18
N GLY A 142 -8.35 -7.11 -16.19
CA GLY A 142 -9.24 -6.40 -15.28
C GLY A 142 -9.55 -4.94 -15.65
N LEU A 143 -8.88 -4.34 -16.66
CA LEU A 143 -9.19 -2.98 -17.11
C LEU A 143 -10.38 -2.94 -18.07
N SER A 144 -11.38 -2.13 -17.76
CA SER A 144 -12.46 -1.77 -18.69
C SER A 144 -11.93 -0.90 -19.84
N SER A 145 -12.74 -0.73 -20.90
CA SER A 145 -12.37 0.17 -22.00
C SER A 145 -12.24 1.63 -21.55
N ALA A 146 -13.00 2.03 -20.52
CA ALA A 146 -12.90 3.36 -19.92
C ALA A 146 -11.59 3.53 -19.18
N ASP A 147 -11.20 2.53 -18.35
CA ASP A 147 -9.93 2.54 -17.60
C ASP A 147 -8.72 2.54 -18.53
N LYS A 148 -8.75 1.74 -19.61
CA LYS A 148 -7.68 1.73 -20.64
C LYS A 148 -7.48 3.09 -21.27
N LYS A 149 -8.56 3.84 -21.47
CA LYS A 149 -8.50 5.20 -22.01
C LYS A 149 -7.99 6.19 -20.96
N ALA A 150 -8.49 6.15 -19.73
CA ALA A 150 -8.05 7.00 -18.63
C ALA A 150 -6.56 6.78 -18.35
N LEU A 151 -6.13 5.54 -18.18
CA LEU A 151 -4.74 5.17 -17.91
C LEU A 151 -3.79 5.29 -19.11
N HIS A 152 -4.26 5.77 -20.26
CA HIS A 152 -3.46 5.90 -21.51
C HIS A 152 -2.68 4.62 -21.87
N THR A 153 -3.26 3.42 -21.61
CA THR A 153 -2.57 2.15 -21.81
C THR A 153 -2.68 1.60 -23.23
N GLY A 154 -3.54 2.19 -24.06
CA GLY A 154 -3.79 1.72 -25.41
C GLY A 154 -4.52 0.36 -25.46
N SER A 155 -4.61 -0.22 -26.65
CA SER A 155 -5.32 -1.48 -26.93
C SER A 155 -4.40 -2.61 -27.44
N ALA A 156 -3.09 -2.49 -27.29
CA ALA A 156 -2.16 -3.53 -27.75
C ALA A 156 -2.46 -4.86 -27.05
N GLU A 157 -2.55 -5.93 -27.81
CA GLU A 157 -2.68 -7.29 -27.29
C GLU A 157 -1.31 -7.83 -26.88
N GLY A 158 -1.30 -8.75 -25.90
CA GLY A 158 -0.11 -9.39 -25.35
C GLY A 158 0.35 -8.75 -24.04
N LYS A 159 1.05 -9.54 -23.25
CA LYS A 159 1.67 -9.14 -21.99
C LYS A 159 3.15 -8.87 -22.25
N ARG A 160 3.64 -7.71 -21.86
CA ARG A 160 5.06 -7.36 -21.90
C ARG A 160 5.46 -6.84 -20.53
N THR A 161 6.74 -6.96 -20.23
CA THR A 161 7.30 -6.34 -19.06
C THR A 161 8.19 -5.16 -19.45
N ASP A 162 7.96 -4.04 -18.80
CA ASP A 162 8.74 -2.82 -19.00
C ASP A 162 9.71 -2.55 -17.85
N SER A 163 9.48 -3.16 -16.70
CA SER A 163 10.30 -3.01 -15.50
C SER A 163 10.55 -4.37 -14.88
N MET A 164 11.82 -4.69 -14.65
CA MET A 164 12.27 -5.92 -14.01
C MET A 164 13.36 -5.56 -13.01
N MET A 165 13.25 -6.05 -11.81
CA MET A 165 14.22 -5.79 -10.74
C MET A 165 14.44 -7.08 -9.95
N ILE A 166 15.69 -7.33 -9.54
CA ILE A 166 16.00 -8.34 -8.54
C ILE A 166 16.23 -7.61 -7.22
N LEU A 167 15.50 -7.99 -6.19
CA LEU A 167 15.75 -7.56 -4.84
C LEU A 167 16.37 -8.75 -4.09
N HIS A 168 17.61 -8.60 -3.66
CA HIS A 168 18.27 -9.50 -2.76
C HIS A 168 18.07 -9.00 -1.32
N VAL A 169 17.59 -9.90 -0.46
CA VAL A 169 17.39 -9.65 0.96
C VAL A 169 18.35 -10.53 1.74
N GLY A 170 19.33 -9.92 2.36
CA GLY A 170 20.40 -10.63 3.04
C GLY A 170 20.83 -9.98 4.36
N SER A 171 21.63 -10.70 5.13
CA SER A 171 22.13 -10.21 6.42
C SER A 171 23.21 -9.14 6.27
N SER A 172 23.91 -9.12 5.12
CA SER A 172 24.95 -8.12 4.79
C SER A 172 24.37 -6.80 4.27
N GLY A 173 23.05 -6.76 4.02
CA GLY A 173 22.29 -5.62 3.53
C GLY A 173 21.50 -5.94 2.27
N ASP A 174 20.40 -5.20 2.08
CA ASP A 174 19.49 -5.40 0.96
C ASP A 174 20.06 -4.74 -0.31
N THR A 175 19.91 -5.41 -1.45
CA THR A 175 20.37 -4.89 -2.76
C THR A 175 19.28 -4.98 -3.81
N LEU A 176 18.95 -3.84 -4.43
CA LEU A 176 18.00 -3.74 -5.54
C LEU A 176 18.74 -3.56 -6.86
N ILE A 177 18.57 -4.48 -7.80
CA ILE A 177 19.23 -4.49 -9.10
C ILE A 177 18.19 -4.32 -10.19
N SER A 178 18.23 -3.21 -10.91
CA SER A 178 17.37 -2.98 -12.07
C SER A 178 17.91 -3.74 -13.29
N LEU A 179 17.04 -4.53 -13.93
CA LEU A 179 17.34 -5.25 -15.17
C LEU A 179 16.79 -4.47 -16.36
N PRO A 180 17.64 -3.94 -17.26
CA PRO A 180 17.16 -3.27 -18.45
C PRO A 180 16.34 -4.22 -19.34
N ARG A 181 15.16 -3.82 -19.77
CA ARG A 181 14.27 -4.63 -20.58
C ARG A 181 14.87 -5.05 -21.95
N ASP A 182 15.76 -4.21 -22.48
CA ASP A 182 16.46 -4.44 -23.76
C ASP A 182 17.79 -5.19 -23.57
N SER A 183 17.99 -5.84 -22.40
CA SER A 183 19.15 -6.71 -22.14
C SER A 183 19.18 -7.88 -23.13
N ASP A 184 20.36 -8.11 -23.70
CA ASP A 184 20.61 -9.23 -24.61
C ASP A 184 20.86 -10.50 -23.81
N VAL A 185 19.93 -11.43 -23.85
CA VAL A 185 20.01 -12.69 -23.11
C VAL A 185 19.96 -13.89 -24.04
N VAL A 186 20.74 -14.91 -23.68
CA VAL A 186 20.67 -16.22 -24.35
C VAL A 186 19.46 -16.97 -23.82
N ILE A 187 18.65 -17.51 -24.71
CA ILE A 187 17.52 -18.35 -24.33
C ILE A 187 17.99 -19.78 -24.17
N PRO A 188 17.92 -20.34 -22.97
CA PRO A 188 18.27 -21.72 -22.68
C PRO A 188 17.18 -22.68 -23.13
N THR A 189 17.42 -23.98 -22.97
CA THR A 189 16.35 -24.99 -23.01
C THR A 189 15.36 -24.69 -21.87
N TYR A 190 14.07 -24.71 -22.18
CA TYR A 190 13.00 -24.44 -21.24
C TYR A 190 11.78 -25.35 -21.49
N GLN A 191 10.96 -25.51 -20.48
CA GLN A 191 9.66 -26.19 -20.59
C GLN A 191 8.58 -25.13 -20.72
N GLY A 192 7.76 -25.24 -21.78
CA GLY A 192 6.66 -24.30 -22.01
C GLY A 192 5.63 -24.37 -20.88
N SER A 193 5.29 -23.23 -20.30
CA SER A 193 4.45 -23.11 -19.12
C SER A 193 3.03 -23.68 -19.28
N GLU A 194 2.44 -23.52 -20.48
CA GLU A 194 1.12 -24.03 -20.83
C GLU A 194 1.19 -25.42 -21.50
N SER A 195 2.14 -25.60 -22.40
CA SER A 195 2.20 -26.80 -23.25
C SER A 195 2.89 -27.99 -22.56
N GLY A 196 3.71 -27.75 -21.55
CA GLY A 196 4.58 -28.74 -20.91
C GLY A 196 5.66 -29.30 -21.86
N LYS A 197 5.77 -28.81 -23.10
CA LYS A 197 6.76 -29.27 -24.09
C LYS A 197 8.13 -28.66 -23.81
N THR A 198 9.17 -29.45 -24.01
CA THR A 198 10.54 -28.96 -23.94
C THR A 198 10.94 -28.28 -25.24
N TYR A 199 11.35 -27.03 -25.15
CA TYR A 199 11.92 -26.24 -26.26
C TYR A 199 13.43 -26.17 -26.08
N GLN A 200 14.17 -26.72 -27.07
CA GLN A 200 15.63 -26.78 -27.01
C GLN A 200 16.25 -25.39 -27.20
N GLY A 201 17.09 -24.99 -26.28
CA GLY A 201 17.95 -23.82 -26.43
C GLY A 201 18.95 -24.02 -27.53
N ARG A 202 19.00 -23.09 -28.49
CA ARG A 202 19.94 -23.13 -29.64
C ARG A 202 20.94 -21.98 -29.59
N GLY A 203 21.17 -21.40 -28.40
CA GLY A 203 22.00 -20.21 -28.27
C GLY A 203 21.40 -18.96 -28.91
N GLN A 204 20.09 -18.93 -29.09
CA GLN A 204 19.39 -17.75 -29.60
C GLN A 204 19.42 -16.62 -28.61
N HIS A 205 19.72 -15.42 -29.08
CA HIS A 205 19.69 -14.19 -28.31
C HIS A 205 18.37 -13.47 -28.55
N MET A 206 17.82 -12.93 -27.47
CA MET A 206 16.67 -12.02 -27.55
C MET A 206 16.73 -10.99 -26.43
N LYS A 207 15.87 -9.96 -26.52
CA LYS A 207 15.67 -9.00 -25.42
C LYS A 207 15.02 -9.69 -24.25
N LEU A 208 15.41 -9.33 -23.03
CA LEU A 208 14.89 -9.93 -21.79
C LEU A 208 13.36 -9.82 -21.69
N ASN A 209 12.78 -8.68 -22.07
CA ASN A 209 11.32 -8.50 -22.07
C ASN A 209 10.61 -9.40 -23.13
N ALA A 210 11.32 -9.83 -24.18
CA ALA A 210 10.77 -10.76 -25.15
C ALA A 210 10.68 -12.20 -24.60
N ALA A 211 11.55 -12.59 -23.68
CA ALA A 211 11.43 -13.87 -22.98
C ALA A 211 10.10 -13.94 -22.23
N TYR A 212 9.73 -12.88 -21.49
CA TYR A 212 8.43 -12.80 -20.83
C TYR A 212 7.27 -12.85 -21.84
N ALA A 213 7.35 -12.12 -22.94
CA ALA A 213 6.31 -12.13 -23.97
C ALA A 213 6.16 -13.50 -24.67
N THR A 214 7.19 -14.35 -24.65
CA THR A 214 7.21 -15.67 -25.31
C THR A 214 6.53 -16.75 -24.47
N ASP A 215 6.86 -16.87 -23.19
CA ASP A 215 6.32 -17.92 -22.30
C ASP A 215 6.14 -17.44 -20.84
N GLY A 216 5.92 -16.16 -20.66
CA GLY A 216 5.56 -15.57 -19.36
C GLY A 216 6.66 -15.62 -18.31
N PRO A 217 6.25 -15.66 -17.02
CA PRO A 217 7.15 -15.65 -15.88
C PRO A 217 8.18 -16.77 -15.88
N THR A 218 7.76 -17.98 -16.27
CA THR A 218 8.61 -19.19 -16.22
C THR A 218 9.85 -19.05 -17.12
N LEU A 219 9.67 -18.59 -18.36
CA LEU A 219 10.79 -18.37 -19.27
C LEU A 219 11.63 -17.15 -18.86
N LEU A 220 11.01 -16.10 -18.34
CA LEU A 220 11.73 -14.94 -17.83
C LEU A 220 12.69 -15.34 -16.71
N VAL A 221 12.19 -16.06 -15.68
CA VAL A 221 13.01 -16.55 -14.57
C VAL A 221 14.11 -17.45 -15.09
N ARG A 222 13.78 -18.43 -15.96
CA ARG A 222 14.76 -19.34 -16.55
C ARG A 222 15.87 -18.62 -17.32
N ALA A 223 15.52 -17.58 -18.08
CA ALA A 223 16.48 -16.77 -18.82
C ALA A 223 17.40 -15.97 -17.89
N ILE A 224 16.85 -15.36 -16.83
CA ILE A 224 17.64 -14.62 -15.83
C ILE A 224 18.61 -15.56 -15.13
N GLU A 225 18.11 -16.66 -14.57
CA GLU A 225 18.93 -17.65 -13.85
C GLU A 225 20.06 -18.22 -14.73
N PHE A 226 19.75 -18.55 -15.99
CA PHE A 226 20.75 -19.09 -16.93
C PHE A 226 21.86 -18.09 -17.26
N ASN A 227 21.52 -16.82 -17.47
CA ASN A 227 22.49 -15.81 -17.90
C ASN A 227 23.27 -15.19 -16.73
N THR A 228 22.74 -15.26 -15.52
CA THR A 228 23.39 -14.74 -14.31
C THR A 228 24.04 -15.82 -13.45
N GLY A 229 23.42 -16.99 -13.36
CA GLY A 229 23.73 -18.02 -12.38
C GLY A 229 23.16 -17.75 -10.99
N LEU A 230 22.28 -16.72 -10.83
CA LEU A 230 21.60 -16.40 -9.60
C LEU A 230 20.28 -17.14 -9.52
N HIS A 231 20.02 -17.83 -8.42
CA HIS A 231 18.72 -18.44 -8.14
C HIS A 231 17.67 -17.38 -7.78
N ILE A 232 16.47 -17.49 -8.31
CA ILE A 232 15.34 -16.61 -7.98
C ILE A 232 14.37 -17.37 -7.08
N ASP A 233 14.32 -17.03 -5.82
CA ASP A 233 13.48 -17.72 -4.83
C ASP A 233 12.01 -17.38 -5.01
N HIS A 234 11.68 -16.11 -5.27
CA HIS A 234 10.32 -15.63 -5.37
C HIS A 234 10.09 -14.75 -6.60
N TYR A 235 8.86 -14.80 -7.09
CA TYR A 235 8.39 -13.96 -8.20
C TYR A 235 7.21 -13.10 -7.77
N VAL A 236 7.26 -11.81 -8.10
CA VAL A 236 6.17 -10.86 -7.84
C VAL A 236 5.93 -10.02 -9.08
N GLU A 237 4.70 -10.00 -9.55
CA GLU A 237 4.28 -9.19 -10.70
C GLU A 237 3.15 -8.25 -10.34
N ILE A 238 3.23 -7.03 -10.84
CA ILE A 238 2.18 -6.03 -10.74
C ILE A 238 1.82 -5.50 -12.13
N GLY A 239 0.54 -5.55 -12.48
CA GLY A 239 0.00 -4.95 -13.70
C GLY A 239 -0.43 -3.50 -13.50
N PHE A 240 -0.76 -2.83 -14.60
CA PHE A 240 -1.18 -1.41 -14.57
C PHE A 240 -2.42 -1.15 -13.69
N ALA A 241 -3.43 -2.01 -13.79
CA ALA A 241 -4.64 -1.90 -12.98
C ALA A 241 -4.32 -2.02 -11.48
N GLY A 242 -3.49 -3.01 -11.15
CA GLY A 242 -3.07 -3.26 -9.78
C GLY A 242 -2.28 -2.11 -9.18
N PHE A 243 -1.32 -1.58 -9.95
CA PHE A 243 -0.53 -0.44 -9.53
C PHE A 243 -1.41 0.80 -9.23
N ALA A 244 -2.28 1.17 -10.17
CA ALA A 244 -3.20 2.29 -9.98
C ALA A 244 -4.13 2.06 -8.77
N GLY A 245 -4.69 0.84 -8.63
CA GLY A 245 -5.57 0.48 -7.54
C GLY A 245 -4.92 0.57 -6.15
N ILE A 246 -3.63 0.21 -6.01
CA ILE A 246 -2.89 0.37 -4.75
C ILE A 246 -2.76 1.85 -4.40
N VAL A 247 -2.37 2.68 -5.37
CA VAL A 247 -2.20 4.13 -5.17
C VAL A 247 -3.51 4.77 -4.73
N ASP A 248 -4.62 4.44 -5.38
CA ASP A 248 -5.94 4.97 -5.03
C ASP A 248 -6.40 4.49 -3.64
N ALA A 249 -6.13 3.24 -3.29
CA ALA A 249 -6.50 2.68 -1.99
C ALA A 249 -5.77 3.35 -0.81
N VAL A 250 -4.53 3.83 -1.00
CA VAL A 250 -3.81 4.61 0.02
C VAL A 250 -4.24 6.08 0.07
N GLY A 251 -5.04 6.52 -0.89
CA GLY A 251 -5.52 7.91 -1.01
C GLY A 251 -4.59 8.82 -1.79
N GLY A 252 -3.77 8.26 -2.68
CA GLY A 252 -2.75 8.97 -3.45
C GLY A 252 -1.37 8.90 -2.80
N VAL A 253 -0.34 9.28 -3.56
CA VAL A 253 1.05 9.30 -3.11
C VAL A 253 1.65 10.69 -3.26
N ASP A 254 2.18 11.23 -2.17
CA ASP A 254 2.83 12.52 -2.16
C ASP A 254 4.24 12.41 -2.76
N ILE A 255 4.51 13.21 -3.77
CA ILE A 255 5.80 13.23 -4.47
C ILE A 255 6.21 14.64 -4.83
N THR A 256 7.49 14.96 -4.66
CA THR A 256 8.07 16.22 -5.11
C THR A 256 8.60 16.06 -6.54
N ILE A 257 8.12 16.87 -7.47
CA ILE A 257 8.54 16.89 -8.87
C ILE A 257 9.52 18.05 -9.07
N ASP A 258 10.76 17.74 -9.43
CA ASP A 258 11.86 18.72 -9.47
C ASP A 258 11.68 19.75 -10.60
N LYS A 259 11.12 19.31 -11.74
CA LYS A 259 10.85 20.15 -12.92
C LYS A 259 9.53 19.74 -13.56
N ALA A 260 8.77 20.74 -14.01
CA ALA A 260 7.57 20.49 -14.81
C ALA A 260 7.93 19.73 -16.09
N PHE A 261 7.11 18.75 -16.46
CA PHE A 261 7.26 18.01 -17.69
C PHE A 261 5.93 17.49 -18.24
N LYS A 262 5.93 17.18 -19.54
CA LYS A 262 4.78 16.64 -20.23
C LYS A 262 5.21 15.51 -21.15
N ASP A 263 4.51 14.38 -21.10
CA ASP A 263 4.71 13.22 -21.98
C ASP A 263 3.36 12.72 -22.50
N LYS A 264 3.12 12.95 -23.79
CA LYS A 264 1.86 12.57 -24.47
C LYS A 264 1.63 11.06 -24.50
N TYR A 265 2.70 10.25 -24.46
CA TYR A 265 2.61 8.80 -24.57
C TYR A 265 2.22 8.15 -23.26
N SER A 266 2.67 8.69 -22.14
CA SER A 266 2.27 8.22 -20.80
C SER A 266 1.02 8.92 -20.27
N GLY A 267 0.62 10.05 -20.85
CA GLY A 267 -0.44 10.93 -20.32
C GLY A 267 0.04 11.92 -19.27
N ALA A 268 1.35 11.96 -18.99
CA ALA A 268 1.92 12.82 -17.96
C ALA A 268 1.83 14.31 -18.32
N ASP A 269 1.36 15.12 -17.35
CA ASP A 269 1.34 16.61 -17.42
C ASP A 269 1.52 17.16 -16.00
N PHE A 270 2.78 17.26 -15.55
CA PHE A 270 3.11 17.60 -14.18
C PHE A 270 3.79 18.96 -14.06
N GLN A 271 3.41 19.70 -13.02
CA GLN A 271 4.10 20.92 -12.62
C GLN A 271 5.26 20.58 -11.66
N ALA A 272 6.18 21.52 -11.46
CA ALA A 272 7.20 21.37 -10.42
C ALA A 272 6.59 21.63 -9.03
N GLY A 273 7.10 20.94 -8.02
CA GLY A 273 6.67 21.07 -6.62
C GLY A 273 6.09 19.78 -6.04
N GLU A 274 5.56 19.89 -4.84
CA GLU A 274 4.88 18.78 -4.16
C GLU A 274 3.48 18.59 -4.75
N GLN A 275 3.16 17.34 -5.06
CA GLN A 275 1.87 16.94 -5.60
C GLN A 275 1.46 15.56 -5.03
N THR A 276 0.17 15.39 -4.78
CA THR A 276 -0.39 14.07 -4.45
C THR A 276 -0.89 13.44 -5.73
N LEU A 277 -0.27 12.34 -6.16
CA LEU A 277 -0.63 11.63 -7.39
C LEU A 277 -1.65 10.54 -7.09
N ASN A 278 -2.78 10.53 -7.80
CA ASN A 278 -3.72 9.41 -7.83
C ASN A 278 -3.17 8.26 -8.69
N GLY A 279 -3.92 7.15 -8.82
CA GLY A 279 -3.46 5.96 -9.56
C GLY A 279 -3.15 6.22 -11.03
N GLU A 280 -3.95 7.05 -11.71
CA GLU A 280 -3.73 7.43 -13.11
C GLU A 280 -2.46 8.27 -13.28
N GLU A 281 -2.34 9.31 -12.47
CA GLU A 281 -1.19 10.21 -12.47
C GLU A 281 0.10 9.48 -12.08
N ALA A 282 0.04 8.62 -11.07
CA ALA A 282 1.15 7.79 -10.64
C ALA A 282 1.63 6.87 -11.77
N LEU A 283 0.71 6.20 -12.47
CA LEU A 283 1.03 5.34 -13.60
C LEU A 283 1.65 6.15 -14.75
N ALA A 284 1.12 7.34 -15.03
CA ALA A 284 1.69 8.24 -16.03
C ALA A 284 3.11 8.67 -15.65
N PHE A 285 3.35 8.99 -14.36
CA PHE A 285 4.65 9.38 -13.83
C PHE A 285 5.72 8.30 -14.00
N VAL A 286 5.43 7.06 -13.58
CA VAL A 286 6.41 5.94 -13.64
C VAL A 286 6.65 5.42 -15.06
N ARG A 287 5.75 5.72 -16.01
CA ARG A 287 5.85 5.34 -17.42
C ARG A 287 6.52 6.39 -18.31
N THR A 288 6.72 7.60 -17.82
CA THR A 288 7.29 8.71 -18.60
C THR A 288 8.70 8.39 -19.09
N ARG A 289 8.91 8.56 -20.38
CA ARG A 289 10.19 8.36 -21.07
C ARG A 289 10.58 9.52 -21.96
N HIS A 290 9.63 10.05 -22.73
CA HIS A 290 9.89 10.98 -23.84
C HIS A 290 10.04 12.44 -23.37
N ALA A 291 9.79 12.71 -22.11
CA ALA A 291 9.98 14.04 -21.52
C ALA A 291 11.44 14.38 -21.20
N PHE A 292 12.35 13.39 -21.25
CA PHE A 292 13.73 13.54 -20.81
C PHE A 292 14.73 13.01 -21.84
N ALA A 293 15.89 13.69 -21.95
CA ALA A 293 16.95 13.29 -22.89
C ALA A 293 17.56 11.91 -22.54
N ALA A 294 17.64 11.57 -21.25
CA ALA A 294 18.09 10.28 -20.73
C ALA A 294 16.89 9.38 -20.41
N SER A 295 16.07 9.07 -21.40
CA SER A 295 14.71 8.51 -21.27
C SER A 295 14.56 7.31 -20.32
N ASP A 296 15.36 6.26 -20.50
CA ASP A 296 15.24 5.03 -19.68
C ASP A 296 15.86 5.16 -18.28
N LEU A 297 16.97 5.88 -18.17
CA LEU A 297 17.60 6.14 -16.87
C LEU A 297 16.72 7.01 -15.97
N GLN A 298 16.10 8.05 -16.55
CA GLN A 298 15.18 8.90 -15.80
C GLN A 298 13.91 8.14 -15.38
N ARG A 299 13.40 7.26 -16.25
CA ARG A 299 12.28 6.39 -15.88
C ARG A 299 12.62 5.51 -14.68
N THR A 300 13.78 4.86 -14.66
CA THR A 300 14.22 4.05 -13.52
C THR A 300 14.28 4.87 -12.24
N LYS A 301 14.84 6.10 -12.30
CA LYS A 301 14.84 7.03 -11.15
C LYS A 301 13.43 7.40 -10.69
N ASN A 302 12.53 7.70 -11.62
CA ASN A 302 11.15 8.02 -11.29
C ASN A 302 10.43 6.85 -10.63
N GLN A 303 10.66 5.61 -11.12
CA GLN A 303 10.10 4.40 -10.53
C GLN A 303 10.61 4.18 -9.11
N GLN A 304 11.93 4.29 -8.88
CA GLN A 304 12.52 4.16 -7.55
C GLN A 304 11.99 5.23 -6.59
N LYS A 305 11.97 6.50 -7.04
CA LYS A 305 11.43 7.63 -6.26
C LYS A 305 9.97 7.40 -5.87
N PHE A 306 9.15 6.92 -6.83
CA PHE A 306 7.74 6.66 -6.59
C PHE A 306 7.52 5.48 -5.63
N LEU A 307 8.25 4.37 -5.82
CA LEU A 307 8.16 3.19 -4.94
C LEU A 307 8.56 3.54 -3.49
N ALA A 308 9.58 4.38 -3.32
CA ALA A 308 9.97 4.89 -2.00
C ALA A 308 8.83 5.68 -1.34
N ALA A 309 8.22 6.62 -2.08
CA ALA A 309 7.12 7.44 -1.60
C ALA A 309 5.88 6.59 -1.26
N LEU A 310 5.53 5.63 -2.11
CA LEU A 310 4.42 4.70 -1.89
C LEU A 310 4.65 3.84 -0.64
N ALA A 311 5.85 3.25 -0.49
CA ALA A 311 6.21 2.45 0.67
C ALA A 311 6.12 3.28 1.97
N HIS A 312 6.57 4.52 1.93
CA HIS A 312 6.45 5.44 3.07
C HIS A 312 4.99 5.73 3.41
N GLN A 313 4.15 6.03 2.41
CA GLN A 313 2.72 6.34 2.58
C GLN A 313 1.94 5.17 3.19
N VAL A 314 2.18 3.95 2.69
CA VAL A 314 1.55 2.72 3.21
C VAL A 314 1.96 2.45 4.66
N ALA A 315 3.25 2.66 4.99
CA ALA A 315 3.81 2.36 6.31
C ALA A 315 3.55 3.45 7.36
N THR A 316 2.64 4.40 7.12
CA THR A 316 2.31 5.43 8.13
C THR A 316 1.48 4.85 9.28
N PRO A 317 1.68 5.30 10.54
CA PRO A 317 0.83 4.90 11.66
C PRO A 317 -0.66 5.18 11.41
N GLY A 318 -0.99 6.25 10.68
CA GLY A 318 -2.36 6.60 10.31
C GLY A 318 -3.04 5.59 9.37
N THR A 319 -2.26 4.88 8.55
CA THR A 319 -2.75 3.78 7.71
C THR A 319 -2.82 2.47 8.50
N ILE A 320 -1.75 2.12 9.21
CA ILE A 320 -1.63 0.82 9.90
C ILE A 320 -2.61 0.70 11.08
N LEU A 321 -2.78 1.76 11.88
CA LEU A 321 -3.62 1.73 13.08
C LEU A 321 -5.10 1.99 12.79
N ASN A 322 -5.45 2.41 11.58
CA ASN A 322 -6.84 2.64 11.19
C ASN A 322 -7.37 1.46 10.36
N PRO A 323 -8.23 0.59 10.91
CA PRO A 323 -8.73 -0.58 10.18
C PRO A 323 -9.50 -0.22 8.91
N PHE A 324 -10.16 0.95 8.86
CA PHE A 324 -10.89 1.44 7.69
C PHE A 324 -9.98 1.88 6.54
N LYS A 325 -8.69 2.13 6.82
CA LYS A 325 -7.66 2.38 5.80
C LYS A 325 -6.83 1.12 5.55
N PHE A 326 -6.43 0.43 6.62
CA PHE A 326 -5.57 -0.74 6.56
C PHE A 326 -6.14 -1.86 5.69
N TYR A 327 -7.36 -2.33 5.97
CA TYR A 327 -7.94 -3.46 5.22
C TYR A 327 -8.19 -3.16 3.74
N PRO A 328 -8.75 -2.00 3.34
CA PRO A 328 -8.88 -1.67 1.92
C PRO A 328 -7.52 -1.55 1.21
N THR A 329 -6.54 -0.89 1.81
CA THR A 329 -5.19 -0.74 1.24
C THR A 329 -4.49 -2.08 1.08
N MET A 330 -4.49 -2.89 2.14
CA MET A 330 -3.90 -4.23 2.10
C MET A 330 -4.63 -5.13 1.10
N GLY A 331 -5.95 -5.11 1.09
CA GLY A 331 -6.76 -5.87 0.14
C GLY A 331 -6.45 -5.49 -1.31
N ALA A 332 -6.45 -4.20 -1.64
CA ALA A 332 -6.09 -3.72 -2.97
C ALA A 332 -4.67 -4.13 -3.37
N GLY A 333 -3.71 -4.02 -2.44
CA GLY A 333 -2.34 -4.46 -2.64
C GLY A 333 -2.26 -5.95 -2.98
N LEU A 334 -2.80 -6.80 -2.12
CA LEU A 334 -2.72 -8.26 -2.28
C LEU A 334 -3.47 -8.77 -3.53
N ASP A 335 -4.67 -8.24 -3.80
CA ASP A 335 -5.45 -8.59 -5.00
C ASP A 335 -4.77 -8.17 -6.32
N SER A 336 -3.85 -7.20 -6.23
CA SER A 336 -3.16 -6.62 -7.39
C SER A 336 -1.86 -7.33 -7.76
N LEU A 337 -1.32 -8.13 -6.84
CA LEU A 337 -0.08 -8.85 -7.05
C LEU A 337 -0.33 -10.26 -7.54
N ILE A 338 0.41 -10.65 -8.57
CA ILE A 338 0.56 -12.05 -8.99
C ILE A 338 1.88 -12.53 -8.42
N VAL A 339 1.85 -13.63 -7.65
CA VAL A 339 3.02 -14.16 -6.97
C VAL A 339 3.26 -15.63 -7.32
N ASP A 340 4.44 -16.14 -6.98
CA ASP A 340 4.71 -17.56 -7.08
C ASP A 340 3.92 -18.37 -6.04
N LYS A 341 3.79 -19.68 -6.27
CA LYS A 341 2.99 -20.57 -5.43
C LYS A 341 3.51 -20.72 -4.01
N ASP A 342 4.81 -20.59 -3.83
CA ASP A 342 5.49 -20.79 -2.55
C ASP A 342 5.60 -19.50 -1.74
N MET A 343 5.22 -18.35 -2.34
CA MET A 343 5.21 -17.05 -1.68
C MET A 343 4.29 -17.05 -0.45
N SER A 344 4.84 -16.77 0.70
CA SER A 344 4.08 -16.52 1.93
C SER A 344 3.88 -15.02 2.18
N LEU A 345 2.97 -14.69 3.12
CA LEU A 345 2.83 -13.30 3.59
C LEU A 345 4.09 -12.77 4.29
N TRP A 346 4.91 -13.67 4.86
CA TRP A 346 6.18 -13.29 5.49
C TRP A 346 7.21 -12.87 4.45
N ASP A 347 7.32 -13.63 3.35
CA ASP A 347 8.22 -13.32 2.25
C ASP A 347 7.82 -12.00 1.58
N LEU A 348 6.51 -11.79 1.37
CA LEU A 348 6.00 -10.52 0.83
C LEU A 348 6.27 -9.35 1.78
N GLY A 349 6.11 -9.56 3.09
CA GLY A 349 6.44 -8.58 4.11
C GLY A 349 7.93 -8.26 4.14
N SER A 350 8.79 -9.27 4.11
CA SER A 350 10.25 -9.14 4.04
C SER A 350 10.66 -8.33 2.81
N MET A 351 10.16 -8.69 1.62
CA MET A 351 10.35 -7.95 0.38
C MET A 351 9.96 -6.47 0.50
N PHE A 352 8.80 -6.20 1.09
CA PHE A 352 8.30 -4.82 1.26
C PHE A 352 9.21 -3.99 2.17
N PHE A 353 9.64 -4.55 3.31
CA PHE A 353 10.51 -3.85 4.25
C PHE A 353 11.92 -3.66 3.71
N ALA A 354 12.47 -4.65 3.01
CA ALA A 354 13.76 -4.54 2.33
C ALA A 354 13.72 -3.46 1.24
N MET A 355 12.69 -3.44 0.41
CA MET A 355 12.50 -2.40 -0.60
C MET A 355 12.40 -1.00 0.03
N LYS A 356 11.70 -0.87 1.17
CA LYS A 356 11.63 0.38 1.92
C LYS A 356 13.00 0.79 2.44
N GLY A 357 13.79 -0.16 2.97
CA GLY A 357 15.17 0.07 3.46
C GLY A 357 16.08 0.56 2.35
N VAL A 358 16.15 -0.14 1.22
CA VAL A 358 16.95 0.27 0.05
C VAL A 358 16.60 1.68 -0.42
N ASN A 359 15.31 2.00 -0.53
CA ASN A 359 14.86 3.33 -0.95
C ASN A 359 15.10 4.39 0.13
N GLY A 360 15.17 4.01 1.40
CA GLY A 360 15.51 4.89 2.54
C GLY A 360 17.01 5.17 2.69
N GLY A 361 17.86 4.47 1.94
CA GLY A 361 19.31 4.61 1.98
C GLY A 361 20.03 3.58 2.87
N ASP A 362 19.29 2.62 3.44
CA ASP A 362 19.86 1.55 4.28
C ASP A 362 20.38 0.36 3.46
N GLY A 363 20.16 0.37 2.13
CA GLY A 363 20.61 -0.68 1.20
C GLY A 363 21.27 -0.12 -0.05
N THR A 364 21.58 -0.99 -1.00
CA THR A 364 22.20 -0.65 -2.28
C THR A 364 21.17 -0.69 -3.41
N SER A 365 21.14 0.34 -4.25
CA SER A 365 20.35 0.34 -5.49
C SER A 365 21.27 0.57 -6.68
N MET A 366 21.22 -0.34 -7.68
CA MET A 366 22.09 -0.29 -8.84
C MET A 366 21.38 -0.79 -10.10
N ASN A 367 21.99 -0.51 -11.25
CA ASN A 367 21.61 -1.18 -12.50
C ASN A 367 22.45 -2.43 -12.73
N MET A 368 21.93 -3.40 -13.48
CA MET A 368 22.74 -4.52 -13.95
C MET A 368 23.95 -4.00 -14.74
N PRO A 369 25.18 -4.45 -14.41
CA PRO A 369 26.38 -3.98 -15.09
C PRO A 369 26.36 -4.27 -16.59
N ILE A 370 26.62 -3.26 -17.39
CA ILE A 370 26.59 -3.32 -18.85
C ILE A 370 27.98 -3.06 -19.41
N SER A 371 28.43 -3.91 -20.39
CA SER A 371 29.70 -3.73 -21.11
C SER A 371 29.53 -2.89 -22.39
N GLY A 372 28.31 -2.74 -22.90
CA GLY A 372 28.04 -2.01 -24.13
C GLY A 372 26.69 -2.35 -24.73
N SER A 373 26.49 -2.01 -26.02
CA SER A 373 25.28 -2.39 -26.76
C SER A 373 25.63 -2.96 -28.15
N THR A 374 24.85 -3.94 -28.59
CA THR A 374 24.98 -4.57 -29.90
C THR A 374 23.60 -4.64 -30.57
N GLY A 375 23.45 -4.03 -31.73
CA GLY A 375 22.18 -4.07 -32.47
C GLY A 375 20.98 -3.45 -31.70
N GLY A 376 21.24 -2.51 -30.76
CA GLY A 376 20.19 -1.92 -29.93
C GLY A 376 19.84 -2.74 -28.68
N ASN A 377 20.53 -3.86 -28.43
CA ASN A 377 20.43 -4.64 -27.21
C ASN A 377 21.57 -4.29 -26.26
N LEU A 378 21.31 -4.29 -24.97
CA LEU A 378 22.30 -4.02 -23.92
C LEU A 378 23.00 -5.32 -23.52
N VAL A 379 24.31 -5.35 -23.62
CA VAL A 379 25.12 -6.54 -23.30
C VAL A 379 25.64 -6.42 -21.87
N TRP A 380 25.36 -7.42 -21.05
CA TRP A 380 25.84 -7.45 -19.66
C TRP A 380 27.35 -7.66 -19.60
N ASP A 381 28.00 -6.99 -18.63
CA ASP A 381 29.40 -7.23 -18.31
C ASP A 381 29.52 -8.56 -17.53
N LYS A 382 29.84 -9.63 -18.22
CA LYS A 382 29.90 -10.98 -17.63
C LYS A 382 30.85 -11.10 -16.43
N ALA A 383 31.95 -10.31 -16.42
CA ALA A 383 32.88 -10.35 -15.30
C ALA A 383 32.30 -9.69 -14.05
N LYS A 384 31.75 -8.48 -14.22
CA LYS A 384 31.08 -7.77 -13.13
C LYS A 384 29.82 -8.52 -12.63
N VAL A 385 29.01 -9.08 -13.55
CA VAL A 385 27.83 -9.89 -13.19
C VAL A 385 28.24 -11.12 -12.37
N LYS A 386 29.31 -11.82 -12.78
CA LYS A 386 29.80 -12.96 -12.01
C LYS A 386 30.25 -12.57 -10.61
N THR A 387 30.95 -11.44 -10.46
CA THR A 387 31.34 -10.94 -9.14
C THR A 387 30.12 -10.60 -8.31
N LEU A 388 29.16 -9.85 -8.88
CA LEU A 388 27.91 -9.48 -8.24
C LEU A 388 27.15 -10.72 -7.73
N VAL A 389 27.00 -11.74 -8.59
CA VAL A 389 26.27 -12.97 -8.23
C VAL A 389 26.99 -13.75 -7.12
N ASN A 390 28.35 -13.78 -7.13
CA ASN A 390 29.10 -14.41 -6.06
C ASN A 390 28.91 -13.67 -4.72
N GLU A 391 28.91 -12.33 -4.74
CA GLU A 391 28.67 -11.50 -3.55
C GLU A 391 27.25 -11.75 -2.98
N LEU A 392 26.22 -11.82 -3.86
CA LEU A 392 24.85 -12.11 -3.45
C LEU A 392 24.70 -13.55 -2.91
N ASN A 393 25.23 -14.55 -3.62
CA ASN A 393 25.13 -15.96 -3.21
C ASN A 393 25.82 -16.27 -1.88
N ASN A 394 26.82 -15.49 -1.50
CA ASN A 394 27.50 -15.61 -0.21
C ASN A 394 27.00 -14.61 0.84
N ASP A 395 25.91 -13.86 0.52
CA ASP A 395 25.41 -12.76 1.35
C ASP A 395 26.51 -11.79 1.79
N GLU A 396 27.36 -11.40 0.83
CA GLU A 396 28.43 -10.45 1.03
C GLU A 396 28.01 -9.05 0.59
N LYS A 397 28.67 -8.03 1.13
CA LYS A 397 28.39 -6.64 0.73
C LYS A 397 28.75 -6.44 -0.75
N VAL A 398 27.78 -5.97 -1.54
CA VAL A 398 27.99 -5.67 -2.97
C VAL A 398 29.02 -4.55 -3.15
N THR A 399 30.08 -4.86 -3.91
CA THR A 399 31.18 -3.95 -4.24
C THR A 399 31.15 -3.50 -5.69
N VAL A 400 30.40 -4.20 -6.53
CA VAL A 400 30.23 -3.90 -7.95
C VAL A 400 29.37 -2.67 -8.13
N SER A 401 29.77 -1.77 -9.05
CA SER A 401 28.93 -0.65 -9.50
C SER A 401 28.29 -0.95 -10.85
N GLY A 402 27.02 -0.57 -10.98
CA GLY A 402 26.24 -0.71 -12.23
C GLY A 402 26.27 0.58 -13.07
N ASP A 403 27.45 1.05 -13.44
CA ASP A 403 27.63 2.23 -14.29
C ASP A 403 27.45 1.89 -15.77
#